data_35d22d8801e0519f6c4e101b8a729cc2
#
_entry.id   35d22d8801e0519f6c4e101b8a729cc2
#
_cell.length_a   1.000
_cell.length_b   1.000
_cell.length_c   1.000
_cell.angle_alpha   90.00
_cell.angle_beta   90.00
_cell.angle_gamma   90.00
#
_symmetry.space_group_name_H-M   'P 1'
#
loop_
_entity.id
_entity.type
_entity.pdbx_description
1 polymer ?
#
loop_
_entity_poly.entity_id
_entity_poly.type
_entity_poly.pdbx_seq_one_letter_code
_entity_poly.pdbx_strand_id
1 'polypeptide(L)'
;MTLQVLKLNGFNRIYAVEGFAEEFEKVVSEKKLDGRYHNWLRRKLYVLDDSGYVALSDRDFEPLENSDPKMYAIRYPKSPKNPRVIYAYVDNGEVYLLHTFKETSKKTGSDYRSAIKIAENRLKSIIE
;
A
#
# COMPACT_ATOMS: atom_id res chain seq x y z
N MET A 1 8.87 18.54 9.12
CA MET A 1 9.78 17.47 8.70
C MET A 1 9.17 16.70 7.57
N THR A 2 9.90 16.51 6.51
CA THR A 2 9.41 15.86 5.31
C THR A 2 9.76 14.38 5.30
N LEU A 3 8.79 13.53 5.06
CA LEU A 3 9.07 12.12 4.89
C LEU A 3 9.74 11.89 3.56
N GLN A 4 10.66 10.96 3.53
CA GLN A 4 11.34 10.60 2.30
C GLN A 4 10.66 9.42 1.65
N VAL A 5 10.78 9.32 0.34
CA VAL A 5 10.32 8.16 -0.41
C VAL A 5 11.50 7.59 -1.15
N LEU A 6 11.55 6.27 -1.23
CA LEU A 6 12.62 5.57 -1.91
C LEU A 6 12.04 4.71 -3.00
N LYS A 7 12.66 4.77 -4.18
CA LYS A 7 12.22 3.94 -5.29
C LYS A 7 12.55 2.49 -4.98
N LEU A 8 11.62 1.59 -5.24
CA LEU A 8 11.85 0.17 -5.01
C LEU A 8 12.63 -0.43 -6.17
N ASN A 9 13.65 -1.24 -5.83
CA ASN A 9 14.47 -1.90 -6.83
C ASN A 9 13.60 -2.86 -7.64
N GLY A 10 13.82 -2.84 -8.94
CA GLY A 10 13.09 -3.74 -9.83
C GLY A 10 11.80 -3.18 -10.38
N PHE A 11 11.43 -1.97 -9.97
CA PHE A 11 10.22 -1.33 -10.45
C PHE A 11 10.55 0.02 -11.05
N ASN A 12 9.73 0.48 -11.99
CA ASN A 12 9.94 1.76 -12.65
C ASN A 12 9.20 2.91 -12.00
N ARG A 13 8.05 2.63 -11.42
CA ARG A 13 7.19 3.68 -10.89
C ARG A 13 6.83 3.56 -9.43
N ILE A 14 7.33 2.57 -8.73
CA ILE A 14 6.92 2.27 -7.37
C ILE A 14 7.91 2.83 -6.36
N TYR A 15 7.40 3.66 -5.47
CA TYR A 15 8.17 4.24 -4.37
C TYR A 15 7.51 3.87 -3.06
N ALA A 16 8.26 3.83 -1.98
CA ALA A 16 7.70 3.56 -0.66
C ALA A 16 8.20 4.62 0.31
N VAL A 17 7.34 5.01 1.26
CA VAL A 17 7.76 5.94 2.31
C VAL A 17 8.80 5.26 3.19
N GLU A 18 9.68 6.04 3.79
CA GLU A 18 10.65 5.47 4.71
C GLU A 18 9.90 4.77 5.84
N GLY A 19 10.39 3.62 6.23
CA GLY A 19 9.74 2.81 7.26
C GLY A 19 8.68 1.86 6.74
N PHE A 20 8.33 1.94 5.46
CA PHE A 20 7.29 1.07 4.90
C PHE A 20 7.66 -0.41 5.01
N ALA A 21 8.91 -0.76 4.70
CA ALA A 21 9.32 -2.16 4.72
C ALA A 21 9.21 -2.75 6.12
N GLU A 22 9.62 -2.00 7.12
CA GLU A 22 9.54 -2.45 8.50
C GLU A 22 8.09 -2.61 8.95
N GLU A 23 7.22 -1.70 8.52
CA GLU A 23 5.82 -1.76 8.85
C GLU A 23 5.17 -3.00 8.21
N PHE A 24 5.48 -3.25 6.94
CA PHE A 24 4.98 -4.42 6.25
C PHE A 24 5.42 -5.70 6.97
N GLU A 25 6.70 -5.77 7.35
CA GLU A 25 7.24 -6.93 8.06
C GLU A 25 6.50 -7.17 9.38
N LYS A 26 6.18 -6.11 10.10
CA LYS A 26 5.44 -6.26 11.34
C LYS A 26 4.05 -6.81 11.13
N VAL A 27 3.39 -6.35 10.08
CA VAL A 27 2.02 -6.79 9.80
C VAL A 27 1.98 -8.25 9.39
N VAL A 28 2.87 -8.65 8.48
CA VAL A 28 2.82 -10.01 7.96
C VAL A 28 3.65 -11.00 8.76
N SER A 29 4.59 -10.52 9.55
CA SER A 29 5.45 -11.35 10.41
C SER A 29 6.10 -12.49 9.65
N GLU A 30 6.66 -12.15 8.47
CA GLU A 30 7.27 -13.15 7.64
C GLU A 30 8.74 -12.88 7.52
N LYS A 31 9.58 -13.83 7.89
CA LYS A 31 11.01 -13.61 7.93
C LYS A 31 11.72 -13.86 6.60
N LYS A 32 11.09 -14.62 5.72
CA LYS A 32 11.71 -14.93 4.44
C LYS A 32 11.23 -13.99 3.38
N LEU A 33 12.15 -13.43 2.62
CA LEU A 33 11.79 -12.49 1.56
C LEU A 33 11.06 -13.16 0.40
N ASP A 34 11.14 -14.49 0.30
CA ASP A 34 10.43 -15.21 -0.73
C ASP A 34 9.22 -15.93 -0.18
N GLY A 35 8.73 -15.52 0.97
CA GLY A 35 7.56 -16.11 1.56
C GLY A 35 6.26 -15.66 0.92
N ARG A 36 5.17 -16.19 1.42
CA ARG A 36 3.84 -15.98 0.87
C ARG A 36 3.46 -14.51 0.70
N TYR A 37 3.68 -13.72 1.73
CA TYR A 37 3.24 -12.33 1.71
C TYR A 37 4.17 -11.44 0.90
N HIS A 38 5.47 -11.72 0.93
CA HIS A 38 6.41 -10.97 0.10
C HIS A 38 6.17 -11.28 -1.37
N ASN A 39 5.90 -12.55 -1.71
CA ASN A 39 5.59 -12.91 -3.09
C ASN A 39 4.29 -12.29 -3.56
N TRP A 40 3.28 -12.27 -2.68
CA TRP A 40 2.01 -11.63 -3.00
C TRP A 40 2.21 -10.15 -3.31
N LEU A 41 2.92 -9.45 -2.44
CA LEU A 41 3.12 -8.02 -2.65
C LEU A 41 3.91 -7.77 -3.93
N ARG A 42 4.98 -8.55 -4.14
CA ARG A 42 5.79 -8.37 -5.35
C ARG A 42 4.95 -8.55 -6.61
N ARG A 43 4.11 -9.57 -6.66
CA ARG A 43 3.26 -9.81 -7.83
C ARG A 43 2.29 -8.64 -8.04
N LYS A 44 1.69 -8.15 -6.97
CA LYS A 44 0.75 -7.03 -7.09
C LYS A 44 1.46 -5.75 -7.51
N LEU A 45 2.66 -5.54 -7.02
CA LEU A 45 3.43 -4.37 -7.42
C LEU A 45 3.84 -4.42 -8.88
N TYR A 46 4.12 -5.62 -9.44
CA TYR A 46 4.40 -5.74 -10.86
C TYR A 46 3.17 -5.37 -11.70
N VAL A 47 1.99 -5.79 -11.27
CA VAL A 47 0.76 -5.42 -11.96
C VAL A 47 0.59 -3.90 -11.94
N LEU A 48 0.80 -3.30 -10.79
CA LEU A 48 0.64 -1.87 -10.61
C LEU A 48 1.67 -1.07 -11.41
N ASP A 49 2.91 -1.54 -11.43
CA ASP A 49 4.00 -0.88 -12.13
C ASP A 49 3.79 -0.91 -13.64
N ASP A 50 3.23 -2.02 -14.13
CA ASP A 50 3.01 -2.21 -15.55
C ASP A 50 1.72 -1.56 -16.05
N SER A 51 0.67 -1.67 -15.27
CA SER A 51 -0.66 -1.30 -15.72
C SER A 51 -1.24 -0.01 -15.14
N GLY A 52 -0.65 0.52 -14.10
CA GLY A 52 -1.13 1.75 -13.49
C GLY A 52 -2.60 1.65 -13.07
N TYR A 53 -3.43 2.57 -13.53
CA TYR A 53 -4.84 2.60 -13.16
C TYR A 53 -5.60 1.36 -13.64
N VAL A 54 -5.11 0.68 -14.66
CA VAL A 54 -5.78 -0.53 -15.15
C VAL A 54 -5.72 -1.64 -14.11
N ALA A 55 -4.78 -1.56 -13.15
CA ALA A 55 -4.73 -2.52 -12.06
C ALA A 55 -6.04 -2.58 -11.29
N LEU A 56 -6.85 -1.53 -11.33
CA LEU A 56 -8.14 -1.53 -10.64
C LEU A 56 -9.14 -2.52 -11.23
N SER A 57 -8.83 -3.11 -12.38
CA SER A 57 -9.65 -4.19 -12.90
C SER A 57 -9.42 -5.49 -12.13
N ASP A 58 -8.33 -5.59 -11.38
CA ASP A 58 -8.05 -6.72 -10.51
C ASP A 58 -8.81 -6.48 -9.20
N ARG A 59 -9.62 -7.42 -8.77
CA ARG A 59 -10.46 -7.24 -7.59
C ARG A 59 -9.68 -7.01 -6.29
N ASP A 60 -8.39 -7.30 -6.28
CA ASP A 60 -7.57 -7.09 -5.10
C ASP A 60 -7.08 -5.64 -4.98
N PHE A 61 -7.37 -4.80 -5.97
CA PHE A 61 -7.06 -3.38 -5.90
C PHE A 61 -8.37 -2.62 -5.79
N GLU A 62 -8.49 -1.74 -4.81
CA GLU A 62 -9.74 -1.01 -4.65
C GLU A 62 -9.51 0.46 -4.37
N PRO A 63 -10.37 1.34 -4.89
CA PRO A 63 -10.31 2.74 -4.51
C PRO A 63 -10.88 2.89 -3.10
N LEU A 64 -10.28 3.78 -2.32
CA LEU A 64 -10.74 4.05 -0.97
C LEU A 64 -11.70 5.23 -0.99
N GLU A 65 -12.86 5.04 -0.36
CA GLU A 65 -13.82 6.11 -0.27
C GLU A 65 -13.39 7.04 0.85
N ASN A 66 -13.80 8.28 0.74
CA ASN A 66 -13.55 9.26 1.78
C ASN A 66 -12.07 9.55 2.04
N SER A 67 -11.21 9.32 1.07
CA SER A 67 -9.81 9.72 1.18
C SER A 67 -9.57 10.98 0.36
N ASP A 68 -8.71 11.86 0.88
CA ASP A 68 -8.34 13.09 0.20
C ASP A 68 -6.87 13.39 0.49
N PRO A 69 -5.99 13.30 -0.50
CA PRO A 69 -6.31 13.00 -1.90
C PRO A 69 -6.71 11.55 -2.08
N LYS A 70 -7.15 11.21 -3.29
CA LYS A 70 -7.64 9.87 -3.60
C LYS A 70 -6.55 8.83 -3.39
N MET A 71 -6.89 7.79 -2.66
CA MET A 71 -5.97 6.69 -2.39
C MET A 71 -6.63 5.36 -2.67
N TYR A 72 -5.82 4.33 -2.69
CA TYR A 72 -6.23 2.99 -3.08
C TYR A 72 -5.62 1.97 -2.14
N ALA A 73 -6.16 0.77 -2.12
CA ALA A 73 -5.61 -0.31 -1.31
C ALA A 73 -5.40 -1.57 -2.14
N ILE A 74 -4.30 -2.27 -1.84
CA ILE A 74 -4.08 -3.62 -2.35
C ILE A 74 -4.48 -4.56 -1.24
N ARG A 75 -5.30 -5.55 -1.55
CA ARG A 75 -5.88 -6.44 -0.55
C ARG A 75 -5.40 -7.88 -0.74
N TYR A 76 -5.26 -8.60 0.35
CA TYR A 76 -5.03 -10.03 0.30
C TYR A 76 -6.13 -10.71 1.14
N PRO A 77 -7.37 -10.73 0.63
CA PRO A 77 -8.48 -11.27 1.40
C PRO A 77 -8.30 -12.77 1.58
N LYS A 78 -8.87 -13.29 2.65
CA LYS A 78 -8.83 -14.73 2.95
C LYS A 78 -7.46 -15.26 3.31
N SER A 79 -6.48 -14.41 3.53
CA SER A 79 -5.21 -14.87 4.06
C SER A 79 -5.21 -14.68 5.58
N PRO A 80 -4.44 -15.47 6.32
CA PRO A 80 -4.44 -15.37 7.77
C PRO A 80 -4.09 -14.00 8.31
N LYS A 81 -3.14 -13.30 7.67
CA LYS A 81 -2.74 -11.98 8.14
C LYS A 81 -3.56 -10.88 7.52
N ASN A 82 -4.26 -11.18 6.43
CA ASN A 82 -5.19 -10.26 5.78
C ASN A 82 -4.59 -8.83 5.64
N PRO A 83 -3.41 -8.68 5.04
CA PRO A 83 -2.78 -7.37 4.95
C PRO A 83 -3.45 -6.48 3.91
N ARG A 84 -3.35 -5.19 4.15
CA ARG A 84 -3.81 -4.16 3.22
C ARG A 84 -2.67 -3.16 3.05
N VAL A 85 -2.40 -2.77 1.81
CA VAL A 85 -1.38 -1.77 1.52
C VAL A 85 -2.04 -0.58 0.86
N ILE A 86 -1.93 0.60 1.48
CA ILE A 86 -2.52 1.83 0.93
C ILE A 86 -1.48 2.54 0.08
N TYR A 87 -1.89 2.96 -1.11
CA TYR A 87 -1.02 3.67 -2.01
C TYR A 87 -1.76 4.82 -2.69
N ALA A 88 -1.01 5.72 -3.30
CA ALA A 88 -1.57 6.83 -4.07
C ALA A 88 -0.77 7.03 -5.34
N TYR A 89 -1.42 7.56 -6.36
CA TYR A 89 -0.73 7.98 -7.58
C TYR A 89 -0.31 9.43 -7.39
N VAL A 90 0.91 9.72 -7.79
CA VAL A 90 1.40 11.09 -7.78
C VAL A 90 1.86 11.43 -9.19
N ASP A 91 2.48 12.59 -9.36
CA ASP A 91 2.84 13.11 -10.67
C ASP A 91 3.46 12.06 -11.58
N ASN A 92 3.09 12.11 -12.86
CA ASN A 92 3.64 11.23 -13.89
C ASN A 92 3.34 9.75 -13.69
N GLY A 93 2.31 9.44 -12.93
CA GLY A 93 1.92 8.04 -12.74
C GLY A 93 2.77 7.28 -11.76
N GLU A 94 3.59 7.96 -10.99
CA GLU A 94 4.35 7.31 -9.93
C GLU A 94 3.41 6.86 -8.82
N VAL A 95 3.77 5.78 -8.16
CA VAL A 95 2.96 5.19 -7.10
C VAL A 95 3.74 5.27 -5.80
N TYR A 96 3.11 5.82 -4.77
CA TYR A 96 3.73 5.88 -3.45
C TYR A 96 3.01 4.92 -2.52
N LEU A 97 3.74 3.94 -1.99
CA LEU A 97 3.22 3.02 -0.98
C LEU A 97 3.30 3.73 0.36
N LEU A 98 2.16 3.91 1.00
CA LEU A 98 2.05 4.79 2.16
C LEU A 98 1.92 4.09 3.50
N HIS A 99 1.23 2.96 3.55
CA HIS A 99 0.92 2.35 4.84
C HIS A 99 0.49 0.91 4.66
N THR A 100 0.87 0.04 5.58
CA THR A 100 0.38 -1.33 5.63
C THR A 100 -0.33 -1.54 6.96
N PHE A 101 -1.48 -2.19 6.91
CA PHE A 101 -2.19 -2.54 8.14
C PHE A 101 -2.87 -3.89 7.97
N LYS A 102 -3.25 -4.49 9.09
CA LYS A 102 -3.97 -5.75 9.10
C LYS A 102 -5.45 -5.43 9.28
N GLU A 103 -6.28 -5.96 8.42
CA GLU A 103 -7.72 -5.74 8.59
C GLU A 103 -8.25 -6.80 9.53
N THR A 104 -8.70 -6.39 10.68
CA THR A 104 -9.20 -7.31 11.67
C THR A 104 -10.68 -7.51 11.59
N SER A 105 -11.32 -6.80 10.98
CA SER A 105 -12.49 -7.09 10.71
C SER A 105 -13.62 -6.91 10.71
N LYS A 106 -13.90 -6.56 11.31
CA LYS A 106 -14.96 -6.94 11.56
C LYS A 106 -15.95 -6.17 11.12
N LYS A 107 -16.32 -5.28 11.15
CA LYS A 107 -17.37 -4.77 10.85
C LYS A 107 -17.50 -3.44 10.68
N THR A 108 -16.77 -2.68 11.04
CA THR A 108 -17.12 -1.28 11.16
C THR A 108 -16.33 -0.36 10.27
N GLY A 109 -15.34 -0.86 9.59
CA GLY A 109 -14.51 0.03 8.80
C GLY A 109 -13.56 0.89 9.61
N SER A 110 -13.49 0.70 10.92
CA SER A 110 -12.63 1.55 11.74
C SER A 110 -11.15 1.36 11.43
N ASP A 111 -10.77 0.15 11.03
CA ASP A 111 -9.39 -0.10 10.65
C ASP A 111 -9.01 0.76 9.45
N TYR A 112 -9.92 0.86 8.49
CA TYR A 112 -9.69 1.67 7.30
C TYR A 112 -9.66 3.16 7.63
N ARG A 113 -10.53 3.63 8.51
CA ARG A 113 -10.53 5.06 8.86
C ARG A 113 -9.21 5.49 9.47
N SER A 114 -8.70 4.70 10.41
CA SER A 114 -7.42 5.00 11.03
C SER A 114 -6.28 4.92 10.02
N ALA A 115 -6.30 3.89 9.19
CA ALA A 115 -5.26 3.68 8.21
C ALA A 115 -5.24 4.77 7.15
N ILE A 116 -6.42 5.21 6.70
CA ILE A 116 -6.52 6.28 5.72
C ILE A 116 -5.93 7.57 6.30
N LYS A 117 -6.23 7.84 7.56
CA LYS A 117 -5.70 9.05 8.19
C LYS A 117 -4.18 9.03 8.29
N ILE A 118 -3.61 7.89 8.65
CA ILE A 118 -2.17 7.73 8.69
C ILE A 118 -1.57 7.97 7.30
N ALA A 119 -2.17 7.35 6.28
CA ALA A 119 -1.68 7.47 4.91
C ALA A 119 -1.80 8.90 4.40
N GLU A 120 -2.91 9.57 4.70
CA GLU A 120 -3.10 10.97 4.30
C GLU A 120 -2.03 11.86 4.91
N ASN A 121 -1.74 11.67 6.20
CA ASN A 121 -0.72 12.48 6.86
C ASN A 121 0.65 12.23 6.26
N ARG A 122 0.96 10.97 5.93
CA ARG A 122 2.23 10.65 5.32
C ARG A 122 2.36 11.27 3.93
N LEU A 123 1.30 11.19 3.15
CA LEU A 123 1.33 11.76 1.80
C LEU A 123 1.52 13.28 1.86
N LYS A 124 0.83 13.95 2.78
CA LYS A 124 1.02 15.39 2.95
C LYS A 124 2.45 15.73 3.33
N SER A 125 3.07 14.91 4.18
CA SER A 125 4.46 15.15 4.57
C SER A 125 5.43 14.98 3.42
N ILE A 126 5.10 14.14 2.45
CA ILE A 126 5.96 13.94 1.30
C ILE A 126 5.86 15.09 0.32
N ILE A 127 4.65 15.52 0.02
CA ILE A 127 4.45 16.49 -1.06
C ILE A 127 4.54 17.94 -0.61
N GLU A 128 4.65 18.14 0.68
CA GLU A 128 4.93 19.48 1.14
C GLU A 128 6.42 19.76 1.02
#